data_28902de855288d30845650105beb523a
#
_entry.id   28902de855288d30845650105beb523a
#
_cell.length_a   1.000
_cell.length_b   1.000
_cell.length_c   1.000
_cell.angle_alpha   90.00
_cell.angle_beta   90.00
_cell.angle_gamma   90.00
#
_symmetry.space_group_name_H-M   'P 1'
#
loop_
_entity.id
_entity.type
_entity.pdbx_description
1 polymer ?
#
loop_
_entity_poly.entity_id
_entity_poly.type
_entity_poly.pdbx_seq_one_letter_code
_entity_poly.pdbx_strand_id
1 'polypeptide(L)'
;MLPSLQESLDGDDKELESSEEGGGGGGSGGAEDRRPEQPPSSHFCLYAYHGSRSPTQRGDSDDGSPGSLTLETPSAADFSLSLVDTNLPPDAEPELRSAITKRVSKGAVFEGLGNVTSVELSLPDSRVGCYYCLFQQDKPLLETAIAESVPDSPEYIVCFLGGSEKGLELFRLELDKYIQGLKTNVDGKEGNLEACTKSYLSNWFEAAICPVERVVHLFQEKLTFLLHAALSYTPVEVQESDEKTKRDINGFLSVASLQGLIHEGTMTSLCMAMTEEPHKSVVINCRGPQPQFSNAGSNRFCEDWMQAFLNAAEGGNPFLFRQILENFKLKV
;
A
#
# COMPACT_ATOMS: atom_id res chain seq x y z
N MET A 1 -29.39 -8.66 -7.50
CA MET A 1 -28.62 -9.63 -6.73
C MET A 1 -27.20 -9.56 -7.28
N LEU A 2 -26.28 -9.02 -6.51
CA LEU A 2 -24.85 -9.08 -6.84
C LEU A 2 -24.37 -10.52 -6.62
N PRO A 3 -23.56 -11.12 -7.51
CA PRO A 3 -22.96 -12.41 -7.24
C PRO A 3 -22.09 -12.32 -5.98
N SER A 4 -22.09 -13.37 -5.20
CA SER A 4 -21.28 -13.46 -3.97
C SER A 4 -19.82 -13.19 -4.32
N LEU A 5 -19.24 -12.14 -3.76
CA LEU A 5 -17.84 -11.75 -3.96
C LEU A 5 -16.84 -12.79 -3.43
N GLN A 6 -17.33 -13.75 -2.66
CA GLN A 6 -16.54 -14.82 -2.04
C GLN A 6 -16.06 -15.87 -3.06
N GLU A 7 -16.81 -16.11 -4.13
CA GLU A 7 -16.44 -17.13 -5.16
C GLU A 7 -15.26 -16.70 -6.05
N SER A 8 -14.91 -15.40 -6.07
CA SER A 8 -13.82 -14.89 -6.92
C SER A 8 -12.43 -14.96 -6.27
N LEU A 9 -12.34 -15.23 -4.95
CA LEU A 9 -11.08 -15.30 -4.23
C LEU A 9 -10.55 -16.73 -4.08
N ASP A 10 -11.42 -17.76 -4.21
CA ASP A 10 -11.06 -19.17 -4.04
C ASP A 10 -10.66 -19.89 -5.33
N GLY A 11 -10.64 -19.19 -6.47
CA GLY A 11 -10.55 -19.80 -7.81
C GLY A 11 -9.17 -20.21 -8.31
N ASP A 12 -8.06 -19.76 -7.68
CA ASP A 12 -6.71 -19.88 -8.27
C ASP A 12 -5.75 -20.86 -7.59
N ASP A 13 -6.17 -21.53 -6.49
CA ASP A 13 -5.29 -22.49 -5.76
C ASP A 13 -5.60 -23.98 -5.99
N LYS A 14 -6.41 -24.33 -7.02
CA LYS A 14 -6.74 -25.72 -7.33
C LYS A 14 -6.30 -26.18 -8.71
N GLU A 15 -5.06 -26.00 -9.06
CA GLU A 15 -4.39 -26.81 -10.07
C GLU A 15 -3.06 -27.32 -9.53
N LEU A 16 -3.10 -28.52 -8.96
CA LEU A 16 -2.05 -29.55 -8.94
C LEU A 16 -2.31 -30.49 -7.75
N GLU A 17 -3.18 -31.46 -7.95
CA GLU A 17 -2.96 -32.85 -7.51
C GLU A 17 -4.15 -33.70 -7.96
N SER A 18 -3.92 -34.45 -9.01
CA SER A 18 -4.75 -35.58 -9.43
C SER A 18 -4.08 -36.88 -8.97
N SER A 19 -4.97 -37.82 -8.57
CA SER A 19 -4.76 -39.25 -8.27
C SER A 19 -4.48 -39.57 -6.81
N GLU A 20 -5.23 -40.41 -6.10
CA GLU A 20 -5.85 -41.69 -6.35
C GLU A 20 -6.88 -42.07 -5.28
N GLU A 21 -7.84 -42.84 -5.68
CA GLU A 21 -8.86 -43.69 -5.08
C GLU A 21 -8.85 -44.06 -3.57
N GLY A 22 -10.05 -44.12 -3.02
CA GLY A 22 -10.38 -45.18 -2.06
C GLY A 22 -11.24 -44.86 -0.87
N GLY A 23 -12.58 -45.05 -0.99
CA GLY A 23 -13.36 -45.78 0.05
C GLY A 23 -13.87 -45.05 1.29
N GLY A 24 -15.16 -44.74 1.28
CA GLY A 24 -16.08 -45.18 2.35
C GLY A 24 -16.20 -44.42 3.66
N GLY A 25 -17.40 -43.83 3.91
CA GLY A 25 -18.06 -43.99 5.19
C GLY A 25 -18.24 -42.79 6.11
N GLY A 26 -19.48 -42.29 6.20
CA GLY A 26 -20.07 -41.97 7.50
C GLY A 26 -19.93 -40.54 8.03
N GLY A 27 -21.05 -39.84 8.02
CA GLY A 27 -21.27 -38.52 8.52
C GLY A 27 -20.86 -38.22 9.96
N SER A 28 -20.50 -37.00 10.16
CA SER A 28 -20.76 -36.23 11.39
C SER A 28 -20.57 -34.77 11.06
N GLY A 29 -21.66 -34.00 11.19
CA GLY A 29 -21.58 -32.53 11.09
C GLY A 29 -20.67 -31.98 12.18
N GLY A 30 -19.41 -31.71 11.82
CA GLY A 30 -18.52 -30.92 12.61
C GLY A 30 -18.81 -29.44 12.33
N ALA A 31 -19.30 -28.72 13.35
CA ALA A 31 -19.25 -27.28 13.38
C ALA A 31 -17.77 -26.90 13.15
N GLU A 32 -17.45 -26.33 12.00
CA GLU A 32 -16.15 -25.71 11.77
C GLU A 32 -15.98 -24.63 12.84
N ASP A 33 -15.08 -24.91 13.75
CA ASP A 33 -14.60 -24.02 14.78
C ASP A 33 -13.85 -22.88 14.03
N ARG A 34 -14.59 -21.82 13.64
CA ARG A 34 -14.03 -20.61 13.07
C ARG A 34 -13.18 -19.99 14.17
N ARG A 35 -11.90 -20.35 14.20
CA ARG A 35 -10.92 -19.62 14.99
C ARG A 35 -11.04 -18.15 14.58
N PRO A 36 -11.10 -17.23 15.55
CA PRO A 36 -11.02 -15.80 15.23
C PRO A 36 -9.74 -15.61 14.43
N GLU A 37 -9.84 -15.11 13.18
CA GLU A 37 -8.70 -14.80 12.36
C GLU A 37 -7.83 -13.81 13.15
N GLN A 38 -6.64 -14.24 13.49
CA GLN A 38 -5.66 -13.33 14.10
C GLN A 38 -5.40 -12.23 13.10
N PRO A 39 -5.28 -10.94 13.55
CA PRO A 39 -4.95 -9.86 12.65
C PRO A 39 -3.68 -10.23 11.88
N PRO A 40 -3.64 -9.99 10.58
CA PRO A 40 -2.50 -10.37 9.74
C PRO A 40 -1.22 -9.83 10.35
N SER A 41 -0.24 -10.71 10.56
CA SER A 41 1.06 -10.32 11.10
C SER A 41 1.70 -9.29 10.14
N SER A 42 2.05 -8.13 10.69
CA SER A 42 2.70 -7.07 9.91
C SER A 42 4.13 -6.88 10.39
N HIS A 43 5.08 -6.97 9.46
CA HIS A 43 6.49 -6.81 9.77
C HIS A 43 7.13 -5.75 8.89
N PHE A 44 8.26 -5.21 9.36
CA PHE A 44 9.11 -4.35 8.55
C PHE A 44 10.59 -4.76 8.68
N CYS A 45 11.37 -4.44 7.65
CA CYS A 45 12.83 -4.47 7.67
C CYS A 45 13.38 -3.21 7.04
N LEU A 46 14.45 -2.69 7.60
CA LEU A 46 15.25 -1.60 7.07
C LEU A 46 16.68 -2.10 6.85
N TYR A 47 17.14 -2.04 5.60
CA TYR A 47 18.51 -2.40 5.23
C TYR A 47 19.26 -1.16 4.75
N ALA A 48 20.50 -0.98 5.18
CA ALA A 48 21.42 -0.09 4.50
C ALA A 48 21.91 -0.76 3.19
N TYR A 49 21.81 -0.04 2.10
CA TYR A 49 22.25 -0.49 0.77
C TYR A 49 23.64 0.08 0.48
N HIS A 50 24.58 -0.82 0.22
CA HIS A 50 25.95 -0.47 -0.13
C HIS A 50 26.21 -0.93 -1.57
N GLY A 51 25.91 -0.06 -2.54
CA GLY A 51 26.17 -0.32 -3.96
C GLY A 51 27.60 0.05 -4.33
N SER A 52 28.28 -0.81 -5.09
CA SER A 52 29.53 -0.45 -5.76
C SER A 52 29.19 0.38 -7.00
N ARG A 53 29.13 1.70 -6.88
CA ARG A 53 29.12 2.56 -8.08
C ARG A 53 30.48 2.45 -8.75
N SER A 54 30.59 1.65 -9.80
CA SER A 54 31.74 1.76 -10.70
C SER A 54 31.81 3.19 -11.19
N PRO A 55 32.94 3.91 -10.97
CA PRO A 55 33.10 5.26 -11.53
C PRO A 55 32.99 5.12 -13.04
N THR A 56 31.96 5.72 -13.62
CA THR A 56 31.83 5.85 -15.07
C THR A 56 33.07 6.58 -15.54
N GLN A 57 34.03 5.88 -16.11
CA GLN A 57 35.17 6.48 -16.78
C GLN A 57 34.59 7.40 -17.89
N ARG A 58 34.59 8.70 -17.62
CA ARG A 58 34.57 9.69 -18.70
C ARG A 58 35.89 9.48 -19.50
N GLY A 59 35.85 8.52 -20.39
CA GLY A 59 36.83 8.40 -21.45
C GLY A 59 36.45 9.43 -22.50
N ASP A 60 37.17 10.56 -22.49
CA ASP A 60 37.38 11.35 -23.70
C ASP A 60 38.10 10.43 -24.69
N SER A 61 37.37 9.83 -25.58
CA SER A 61 37.85 9.27 -26.83
C SER A 61 36.77 9.44 -27.88
N ASP A 62 36.97 10.54 -28.60
CA ASP A 62 36.41 10.80 -29.90
C ASP A 62 36.85 9.69 -30.86
N ASP A 63 36.01 8.67 -31.05
CA ASP A 63 36.09 7.79 -32.20
C ASP A 63 34.71 7.15 -32.48
N GLY A 64 34.14 7.58 -33.61
CA GLY A 64 32.82 7.25 -34.05
C GLY A 64 32.67 5.80 -34.50
N SER A 65 32.09 4.95 -33.64
CA SER A 65 31.58 3.66 -34.08
C SER A 65 30.27 3.38 -33.32
N PRO A 66 29.15 2.96 -33.97
CA PRO A 66 27.89 2.67 -33.29
C PRO A 66 28.02 1.32 -32.57
N GLY A 67 28.58 1.36 -31.35
CA GLY A 67 28.66 0.22 -30.46
C GLY A 67 27.35 -0.04 -29.77
N SER A 68 26.91 -1.27 -29.82
CA SER A 68 25.80 -1.88 -29.11
C SER A 68 25.79 -1.46 -27.64
N LEU A 69 24.74 -0.77 -27.20
CA LEU A 69 24.46 -0.52 -25.79
C LEU A 69 24.07 -1.84 -25.12
N THR A 70 25.04 -2.61 -24.67
CA THR A 70 24.80 -3.66 -23.69
C THR A 70 24.58 -3.00 -22.35
N LEU A 71 23.32 -2.98 -21.91
CA LEU A 71 22.95 -2.69 -20.53
C LEU A 71 23.59 -3.82 -19.68
N GLU A 72 24.72 -3.53 -19.06
CA GLU A 72 25.30 -4.43 -18.05
C GLU A 72 24.36 -4.43 -16.84
N THR A 73 23.66 -5.55 -16.63
CA THR A 73 22.92 -5.80 -15.39
C THR A 73 23.93 -5.93 -14.25
N PRO A 74 23.75 -5.21 -13.11
CA PRO A 74 24.65 -5.31 -11.98
C PRO A 74 24.74 -6.77 -11.51
N SER A 75 25.97 -7.27 -11.39
CA SER A 75 26.24 -8.62 -10.87
C SER A 75 25.94 -8.66 -9.37
N ALA A 76 25.49 -9.82 -8.85
CA ALA A 76 25.23 -10.03 -7.42
C ALA A 76 26.47 -9.79 -6.51
N ALA A 77 27.64 -9.55 -7.10
CA ALA A 77 28.88 -9.21 -6.40
C ALA A 77 29.04 -7.70 -6.10
N ASP A 78 28.18 -6.84 -6.67
CA ASP A 78 28.43 -5.39 -6.71
C ASP A 78 27.69 -4.61 -5.60
N PHE A 79 26.94 -5.26 -4.73
CA PHE A 79 26.30 -4.60 -3.61
C PHE A 79 26.09 -5.52 -2.41
N SER A 80 25.90 -4.93 -1.23
CA SER A 80 25.55 -5.64 0.00
C SER A 80 24.42 -4.95 0.75
N LEU A 81 23.64 -5.76 1.50
CA LEU A 81 22.58 -5.29 2.39
C LEU A 81 22.99 -5.56 3.83
N SER A 82 23.05 -4.52 4.66
CA SER A 82 23.25 -4.66 6.09
C SER A 82 21.96 -4.28 6.84
N LEU A 83 21.56 -5.14 7.80
CA LEU A 83 20.37 -4.89 8.60
C LEU A 83 20.60 -3.67 9.49
N VAL A 84 19.63 -2.72 9.44
CA VAL A 84 19.59 -1.54 10.31
C VAL A 84 18.58 -1.76 11.43
N ASP A 85 17.34 -2.13 11.07
CA ASP A 85 16.28 -2.38 12.05
C ASP A 85 15.19 -3.31 11.49
N THR A 86 14.53 -4.06 12.38
CA THR A 86 13.43 -4.96 12.01
C THR A 86 12.59 -5.34 13.22
N ASN A 87 11.34 -5.75 12.97
CA ASN A 87 10.51 -6.47 13.92
C ASN A 87 10.23 -7.92 13.48
N LEU A 88 10.93 -8.41 12.44
CA LEU A 88 10.88 -9.82 12.05
C LEU A 88 11.53 -10.73 13.09
N PRO A 89 11.04 -11.99 13.22
CA PRO A 89 11.78 -13.01 13.94
C PRO A 89 13.19 -13.20 13.38
N PRO A 90 14.21 -13.50 14.24
CA PRO A 90 15.60 -13.63 13.81
C PRO A 90 15.84 -14.68 12.72
N ASP A 91 15.02 -15.72 12.68
CA ASP A 91 15.15 -16.82 11.71
C ASP A 91 14.64 -16.42 10.32
N ALA A 92 13.64 -15.53 10.24
CA ALA A 92 13.04 -15.09 8.98
C ALA A 92 13.83 -13.97 8.29
N GLU A 93 14.61 -13.17 9.03
CA GLU A 93 15.35 -12.04 8.47
C GLU A 93 16.39 -12.45 7.42
N PRO A 94 17.25 -13.47 7.62
CA PRO A 94 18.24 -13.91 6.61
C PRO A 94 17.58 -14.41 5.32
N GLU A 95 16.42 -15.06 5.42
CA GLU A 95 15.64 -15.53 4.28
C GLU A 95 15.12 -14.33 3.45
N LEU A 96 14.56 -13.32 4.14
CA LEU A 96 14.11 -12.08 3.50
C LEU A 96 15.29 -11.38 2.82
N ARG A 97 16.41 -11.19 3.50
CA ARG A 97 17.62 -10.54 2.94
C ARG A 97 18.07 -11.25 1.67
N SER A 98 18.13 -12.59 1.68
CA SER A 98 18.48 -13.38 0.50
C SER A 98 17.50 -13.16 -0.65
N ALA A 99 16.18 -13.14 -0.37
CA ALA A 99 15.14 -12.92 -1.37
C ALA A 99 15.26 -11.52 -1.99
N ILE A 100 15.43 -10.47 -1.17
CA ILE A 100 15.58 -9.09 -1.63
C ILE A 100 16.87 -8.91 -2.42
N THR A 101 18.00 -9.47 -1.95
CA THR A 101 19.28 -9.44 -2.68
C THR A 101 19.13 -10.01 -4.09
N LYS A 102 18.45 -11.15 -4.24
CA LYS A 102 18.18 -11.76 -5.55
C LYS A 102 17.29 -10.88 -6.45
N ARG A 103 16.40 -10.08 -5.89
CA ARG A 103 15.53 -9.18 -6.65
C ARG A 103 16.30 -7.93 -7.10
N VAL A 104 17.03 -7.32 -6.18
CA VAL A 104 17.85 -6.13 -6.44
C VAL A 104 18.92 -6.42 -7.47
N SER A 105 19.58 -7.59 -7.43
CA SER A 105 20.59 -7.98 -8.43
C SER A 105 20.05 -8.11 -9.85
N LYS A 106 18.74 -8.23 -10.02
CA LYS A 106 18.08 -8.25 -11.34
C LYS A 106 17.74 -6.85 -11.88
N GLY A 107 18.18 -5.79 -11.23
CA GLY A 107 18.03 -4.41 -11.68
C GLY A 107 16.60 -3.84 -11.55
N ALA A 108 15.72 -4.46 -10.75
CA ALA A 108 14.30 -4.11 -10.66
C ALA A 108 13.98 -3.12 -9.52
N VAL A 109 14.91 -2.23 -9.15
CA VAL A 109 14.67 -1.27 -8.05
C VAL A 109 14.93 0.14 -8.51
N PHE A 110 13.90 0.99 -8.40
CA PHE A 110 13.98 2.42 -8.69
C PHE A 110 13.77 3.21 -7.41
N GLU A 111 14.47 4.33 -7.25
CA GLU A 111 14.29 5.19 -6.10
C GLU A 111 12.86 5.73 -6.02
N GLY A 112 12.25 5.61 -4.83
CA GLY A 112 10.92 6.16 -4.55
C GLY A 112 9.75 5.39 -5.17
N LEU A 113 10.01 4.31 -5.91
CA LEU A 113 8.99 3.42 -6.47
C LEU A 113 9.13 2.02 -5.88
N GLY A 114 8.12 1.60 -5.14
CA GLY A 114 8.10 0.29 -4.54
C GLY A 114 7.70 -0.82 -5.50
N ASN A 115 8.21 -2.00 -5.20
CA ASN A 115 7.84 -3.25 -5.87
C ASN A 115 7.16 -4.17 -4.87
N VAL A 116 6.23 -4.99 -5.35
CA VAL A 116 5.56 -6.01 -4.54
C VAL A 116 5.94 -7.40 -5.07
N THR A 117 6.15 -8.33 -4.18
CA THR A 117 6.47 -9.73 -4.50
C THR A 117 6.00 -10.66 -3.39
N SER A 118 5.90 -11.93 -3.70
CA SER A 118 5.73 -12.97 -2.68
C SER A 118 7.09 -13.47 -2.21
N VAL A 119 7.23 -13.67 -0.90
CA VAL A 119 8.42 -14.27 -0.27
C VAL A 119 8.00 -15.44 0.62
N GLU A 120 8.82 -16.47 0.66
CA GLU A 120 8.64 -17.60 1.56
C GLU A 120 9.58 -17.41 2.75
N LEU A 121 9.03 -17.37 3.94
CA LEU A 121 9.74 -17.12 5.19
C LEU A 121 9.33 -18.13 6.25
N SER A 122 10.20 -18.36 7.22
CA SER A 122 9.91 -19.16 8.41
C SER A 122 8.97 -18.40 9.37
N LEU A 123 7.76 -18.12 8.89
CA LEU A 123 6.66 -17.49 9.62
C LEU A 123 5.47 -18.45 9.66
N PRO A 124 4.47 -18.22 10.55
CA PRO A 124 3.24 -19.02 10.58
C PRO A 124 2.56 -19.11 9.21
N ASP A 125 2.52 -17.99 8.48
CA ASP A 125 2.14 -17.94 7.07
C ASP A 125 3.41 -18.04 6.25
N SER A 126 3.77 -19.23 5.80
CA SER A 126 5.04 -19.50 5.11
C SER A 126 5.24 -18.63 3.86
N ARG A 127 4.14 -18.20 3.20
CA ARG A 127 4.16 -17.35 2.02
C ARG A 127 3.47 -16.01 2.31
N VAL A 128 4.23 -14.93 2.30
CA VAL A 128 3.76 -13.59 2.65
C VAL A 128 4.08 -12.59 1.54
N GLY A 129 3.18 -11.60 1.35
CA GLY A 129 3.44 -10.46 0.48
C GLY A 129 4.53 -9.57 1.07
N CYS A 130 5.42 -9.09 0.22
CA CYS A 130 6.51 -8.18 0.56
C CYS A 130 6.52 -7.00 -0.41
N TYR A 131 6.28 -5.81 0.11
CA TYR A 131 6.59 -4.56 -0.57
C TYR A 131 8.03 -4.17 -0.23
N TYR A 132 8.82 -3.74 -1.21
CA TYR A 132 10.18 -3.23 -0.99
C TYR A 132 10.46 -2.01 -1.87
N CYS A 133 11.16 -1.02 -1.32
CA CYS A 133 11.48 0.24 -1.96
C CYS A 133 12.88 0.71 -1.59
N LEU A 134 13.61 1.19 -2.60
CA LEU A 134 14.88 1.91 -2.41
C LEU A 134 14.56 3.38 -2.14
N PHE A 135 15.13 3.95 -1.09
CA PHE A 135 15.08 5.39 -0.85
C PHE A 135 16.45 5.93 -0.43
N GLN A 136 16.69 7.16 -0.82
CA GLN A 136 17.90 7.90 -0.48
C GLN A 136 17.53 9.00 0.52
N GLN A 137 18.36 9.18 1.54
CA GLN A 137 18.20 10.27 2.48
C GLN A 137 18.79 11.54 1.88
N ASP A 138 17.99 12.61 1.81
CA ASP A 138 18.46 13.89 1.33
C ASP A 138 19.45 14.50 2.36
N LYS A 139 20.52 15.11 1.85
CA LYS A 139 21.51 15.80 2.72
C LYS A 139 20.91 17.10 3.24
N PRO A 140 21.11 17.46 4.51
CA PRO A 140 20.71 18.77 4.99
C PRO A 140 21.43 19.86 4.18
N LEU A 141 20.65 20.80 3.68
CA LEU A 141 21.07 21.91 2.76
C LEU A 141 22.12 22.88 3.38
N LEU A 142 22.59 22.65 4.60
CA LEU A 142 23.38 23.61 5.36
C LEU A 142 24.89 23.51 5.17
N GLU A 143 25.43 22.55 4.39
CA GLU A 143 26.88 22.37 4.23
C GLU A 143 27.40 22.56 2.79
N THR A 144 26.84 23.49 2.03
CA THR A 144 27.26 23.78 0.66
C THR A 144 28.38 24.80 0.55
N ALA A 145 29.41 24.75 1.39
CA ALA A 145 30.63 25.48 1.08
C ALA A 145 31.84 24.76 1.65
N ILE A 146 32.63 24.14 0.81
CA ILE A 146 33.93 23.54 1.12
C ILE A 146 33.89 22.02 1.46
N ALA A 147 33.71 21.13 0.47
CA ALA A 147 34.35 19.82 0.52
C ALA A 147 34.33 19.11 -0.83
N GLU A 148 35.47 18.94 -1.43
CA GLU A 148 35.72 18.20 -2.69
C GLU A 148 35.63 16.66 -2.56
N SER A 149 35.07 16.11 -1.46
CA SER A 149 34.82 14.67 -1.30
C SER A 149 33.67 14.44 -0.32
N VAL A 150 32.42 14.76 -0.74
CA VAL A 150 31.27 14.47 0.10
C VAL A 150 30.87 13.00 -0.12
N PRO A 151 30.87 12.12 0.90
CA PRO A 151 30.40 10.74 0.77
C PRO A 151 28.97 10.75 0.22
N ASP A 152 28.67 9.80 -0.67
CA ASP A 152 27.33 9.62 -1.24
C ASP A 152 26.28 9.55 -0.11
N SER A 153 25.09 10.13 -0.38
CA SER A 153 23.98 10.05 0.57
C SER A 153 23.65 8.59 0.87
N PRO A 154 23.40 8.21 2.13
CA PRO A 154 23.11 6.84 2.48
C PRO A 154 21.83 6.36 1.78
N GLU A 155 21.92 5.19 1.18
CA GLU A 155 20.81 4.52 0.51
C GLU A 155 20.27 3.39 1.39
N TYR A 156 18.96 3.25 1.41
CA TYR A 156 18.28 2.24 2.22
C TYR A 156 17.25 1.48 1.40
N ILE A 157 17.03 0.21 1.76
CA ILE A 157 15.88 -0.56 1.29
C ILE A 157 14.94 -0.80 2.47
N VAL A 158 13.71 -0.31 2.33
CA VAL A 158 12.62 -0.61 3.27
C VAL A 158 11.83 -1.78 2.73
N CYS A 159 11.48 -2.73 3.59
CA CYS A 159 10.57 -3.83 3.29
C CYS A 159 9.38 -3.79 4.26
N PHE A 160 8.16 -3.96 3.73
CA PHE A 160 6.94 -4.18 4.50
C PHE A 160 6.35 -5.54 4.14
N LEU A 161 6.05 -6.35 5.15
CA LEU A 161 5.56 -7.72 4.98
C LEU A 161 4.21 -7.89 5.67
N GLY A 162 3.24 -8.40 4.92
CA GLY A 162 1.90 -8.68 5.45
C GLY A 162 0.92 -9.04 4.34
N GLY A 163 -0.07 -9.88 4.67
CA GLY A 163 -1.06 -10.31 3.70
C GLY A 163 -0.47 -11.04 2.48
N SER A 164 -1.16 -10.99 1.36
CA SER A 164 -0.71 -11.59 0.09
C SER A 164 -0.05 -10.57 -0.83
N GLU A 165 0.71 -11.05 -1.82
CA GLU A 165 1.26 -10.20 -2.89
C GLU A 165 0.16 -9.39 -3.60
N LYS A 166 -0.92 -10.06 -4.02
CA LYS A 166 -2.08 -9.40 -4.67
C LYS A 166 -2.71 -8.34 -3.75
N GLY A 167 -2.81 -8.63 -2.44
CA GLY A 167 -3.33 -7.68 -1.46
C GLY A 167 -2.46 -6.44 -1.33
N LEU A 168 -1.15 -6.59 -1.17
CA LEU A 168 -0.22 -5.46 -1.06
C LEU A 168 -0.12 -4.63 -2.35
N GLU A 169 -0.24 -5.26 -3.52
CA GLU A 169 -0.22 -4.53 -4.80
C GLU A 169 -1.34 -3.49 -4.89
N LEU A 170 -2.50 -3.74 -4.29
CA LEU A 170 -3.59 -2.77 -4.22
C LEU A 170 -3.24 -1.51 -3.41
N PHE A 171 -2.24 -1.60 -2.54
CA PHE A 171 -1.79 -0.51 -1.67
C PHE A 171 -0.44 0.08 -2.07
N ARG A 172 0.12 -0.32 -3.22
CA ARG A 172 1.46 0.11 -3.64
C ARG A 172 1.62 1.63 -3.61
N LEU A 173 0.66 2.37 -4.14
CA LEU A 173 0.71 3.84 -4.16
C LEU A 173 0.65 4.47 -2.75
N GLU A 174 -0.11 3.89 -1.84
CA GLU A 174 -0.18 4.34 -0.45
C GLU A 174 1.13 4.06 0.28
N LEU A 175 1.75 2.91 0.01
CA LEU A 175 3.05 2.54 0.56
C LEU A 175 4.17 3.41 -0.01
N ASP A 176 4.15 3.74 -1.31
CA ASP A 176 5.08 4.70 -1.92
C ASP A 176 4.98 6.07 -1.24
N LYS A 177 3.76 6.59 -1.04
CA LYS A 177 3.52 7.84 -0.31
C LYS A 177 3.98 7.76 1.14
N TYR A 178 3.81 6.60 1.79
CA TYR A 178 4.25 6.39 3.16
C TYR A 178 5.77 6.48 3.26
N ILE A 179 6.52 5.86 2.33
CA ILE A 179 7.98 5.99 2.28
C ILE A 179 8.44 7.41 1.96
N GLN A 180 7.74 8.13 1.06
CA GLN A 180 8.04 9.55 0.82
C GLN A 180 7.83 10.40 2.08
N GLY A 181 6.79 10.09 2.88
CA GLY A 181 6.56 10.70 4.19
C GLY A 181 7.67 10.41 5.20
N LEU A 182 8.37 9.27 5.11
CA LEU A 182 9.53 8.97 5.94
C LEU A 182 10.66 9.97 5.68
N LYS A 183 10.98 10.30 4.42
CA LYS A 183 11.99 11.31 4.07
C LYS A 183 11.72 12.63 4.79
N THR A 184 10.52 13.17 4.68
CA THR A 184 10.15 14.46 5.28
C THR A 184 10.16 14.46 6.81
N ASN A 185 9.91 13.32 7.44
CA ASN A 185 9.95 13.19 8.91
C ASN A 185 11.38 13.06 9.45
N VAL A 186 12.28 12.50 8.65
CA VAL A 186 13.69 12.31 9.02
C VAL A 186 14.47 13.60 8.88
N ASP A 187 14.19 14.41 7.84
CA ASP A 187 14.90 15.66 7.56
C ASP A 187 14.64 16.79 8.59
N GLY A 188 13.61 16.66 9.43
CA GLY A 188 13.18 17.70 10.37
C GLY A 188 13.64 17.53 11.84
N LYS A 189 14.32 16.44 12.21
CA LYS A 189 14.61 16.15 13.64
C LYS A 189 16.08 15.81 13.88
N GLU A 190 16.83 16.77 14.34
CA GLU A 190 18.12 16.55 15.00
C GLU A 190 17.87 15.87 16.37
N GLY A 191 18.16 14.59 16.48
CA GLY A 191 18.13 13.86 17.75
C GLY A 191 17.25 12.61 17.74
N ASN A 192 17.87 11.46 17.94
CA ASN A 192 17.26 10.13 18.05
C ASN A 192 16.51 9.63 16.79
N LEU A 193 17.16 9.77 15.65
CA LEU A 193 16.68 9.37 14.33
C LEU A 193 16.21 7.90 14.30
N GLU A 194 16.97 6.99 14.90
CA GLU A 194 16.66 5.55 14.90
C GLU A 194 15.34 5.24 15.60
N ALA A 195 15.07 5.82 16.77
CA ALA A 195 13.81 5.56 17.50
C ALA A 195 12.60 6.14 16.76
N CYS A 196 12.74 7.31 16.13
CA CYS A 196 11.69 7.91 15.31
C CYS A 196 11.41 7.07 14.04
N THR A 197 12.46 6.62 13.38
CA THR A 197 12.36 5.75 12.18
C THR A 197 11.71 4.42 12.52
N LYS A 198 12.15 3.78 13.60
CA LYS A 198 11.57 2.52 14.08
C LYS A 198 10.07 2.67 14.38
N SER A 199 9.69 3.68 15.14
CA SER A 199 8.28 3.95 15.47
C SER A 199 7.45 4.21 14.20
N TYR A 200 8.00 4.97 13.25
CA TYR A 200 7.35 5.24 11.97
C TYR A 200 7.17 3.94 11.18
N LEU A 201 8.23 3.19 10.97
CA LEU A 201 8.19 1.94 10.18
C LEU A 201 7.29 0.88 10.83
N SER A 202 7.25 0.78 12.16
CA SER A 202 6.35 -0.15 12.87
C SER A 202 4.87 0.17 12.66
N ASN A 203 4.53 1.43 12.37
CA ASN A 203 3.14 1.88 12.22
C ASN A 203 2.63 1.81 10.77
N TRP A 204 3.40 1.24 9.84
CA TRP A 204 3.07 1.24 8.40
C TRP A 204 1.70 0.63 8.10
N PHE A 205 1.36 -0.48 8.75
CA PHE A 205 0.13 -1.21 8.52
C PHE A 205 -1.09 -0.37 8.93
N GLU A 206 -1.05 0.20 10.13
CA GLU A 206 -2.08 1.08 10.64
C GLU A 206 -2.24 2.37 9.81
N ALA A 207 -1.13 2.89 9.29
CA ALA A 207 -1.12 4.15 8.58
C ALA A 207 -1.49 4.02 7.09
N ALA A 208 -1.09 2.93 6.43
CA ALA A 208 -1.28 2.76 4.99
C ALA A 208 -2.39 1.75 4.64
N ILE A 209 -2.60 0.69 5.43
CA ILE A 209 -3.53 -0.38 5.11
C ILE A 209 -4.90 -0.19 5.78
N CYS A 210 -4.93 0.16 7.07
CA CYS A 210 -6.18 0.26 7.86
C CYS A 210 -7.05 1.51 7.66
N PRO A 211 -6.68 2.59 6.93
CA PRO A 211 -7.54 3.76 6.80
C PRO A 211 -8.93 3.47 6.24
N VAL A 212 -9.03 2.62 5.22
CA VAL A 212 -10.33 2.27 4.60
C VAL A 212 -11.21 1.50 5.58
N GLU A 213 -10.65 0.54 6.30
CA GLU A 213 -11.33 -0.21 7.34
C GLU A 213 -11.87 0.71 8.43
N ARG A 214 -11.06 1.64 8.95
CA ARG A 214 -11.49 2.61 9.98
C ARG A 214 -12.65 3.48 9.51
N VAL A 215 -12.64 3.91 8.25
CA VAL A 215 -13.75 4.67 7.66
C VAL A 215 -15.02 3.83 7.59
N VAL A 216 -14.94 2.57 7.17
CA VAL A 216 -16.09 1.67 7.14
C VAL A 216 -16.68 1.48 8.54
N HIS A 217 -15.85 1.22 9.55
CA HIS A 217 -16.29 1.08 10.93
C HIS A 217 -16.88 2.36 11.53
N LEU A 218 -16.32 3.53 11.17
CA LEU A 218 -16.81 4.83 11.64
C LEU A 218 -18.19 5.16 11.09
N PHE A 219 -18.41 4.92 9.80
CA PHE A 219 -19.63 5.35 9.11
C PHE A 219 -20.71 4.29 9.04
N GLN A 220 -20.36 3.02 9.04
CA GLN A 220 -21.31 1.90 8.95
C GLN A 220 -22.35 2.11 7.83
N GLU A 221 -23.63 2.07 8.13
CA GLU A 221 -24.72 2.27 7.18
C GLU A 221 -24.66 3.65 6.48
N LYS A 222 -24.04 4.66 7.12
CA LYS A 222 -23.86 6.00 6.54
C LYS A 222 -22.73 6.06 5.51
N LEU A 223 -21.97 4.97 5.32
CA LEU A 223 -20.94 4.88 4.28
C LEU A 223 -21.52 5.15 2.87
N THR A 224 -22.80 4.84 2.66
CA THR A 224 -23.49 5.11 1.40
C THR A 224 -23.37 6.58 0.97
N PHE A 225 -23.36 7.53 1.91
CA PHE A 225 -23.24 8.97 1.62
C PHE A 225 -21.83 9.35 1.14
N LEU A 226 -20.79 8.71 1.68
CA LEU A 226 -19.41 8.89 1.20
C LEU A 226 -19.21 8.30 -0.19
N LEU A 227 -19.72 7.09 -0.43
CA LEU A 227 -19.69 6.47 -1.75
C LEU A 227 -20.39 7.32 -2.80
N HIS A 228 -21.57 7.86 -2.45
CA HIS A 228 -22.31 8.74 -3.33
C HIS A 228 -21.55 10.06 -3.60
N ALA A 229 -20.97 10.68 -2.56
CA ALA A 229 -20.19 11.90 -2.71
C ALA A 229 -18.96 11.68 -3.61
N ALA A 230 -18.27 10.51 -3.46
CA ALA A 230 -17.13 10.14 -4.31
C ALA A 230 -17.52 9.99 -5.79
N LEU A 231 -18.70 9.39 -6.09
CA LEU A 231 -19.19 9.20 -7.45
C LEU A 231 -19.69 10.49 -8.09
N SER A 232 -20.40 11.33 -7.30
CA SER A 232 -20.95 12.59 -7.79
C SER A 232 -19.94 13.74 -7.78
N TYR A 233 -18.68 13.47 -7.39
CA TYR A 233 -17.64 14.49 -7.22
C TYR A 233 -18.06 15.67 -6.33
N THR A 234 -19.00 15.42 -5.40
CA THR A 234 -19.47 16.45 -4.48
C THR A 234 -18.38 16.76 -3.45
N PRO A 235 -17.99 18.03 -3.27
CA PRO A 235 -17.03 18.40 -2.25
C PRO A 235 -17.50 17.97 -0.86
N VAL A 236 -16.59 17.42 -0.07
CA VAL A 236 -16.86 16.97 1.30
C VAL A 236 -16.07 17.81 2.28
N GLU A 237 -16.77 18.39 3.26
CA GLU A 237 -16.20 19.16 4.35
C GLU A 237 -16.32 18.38 5.66
N VAL A 238 -15.19 18.07 6.30
CA VAL A 238 -15.16 17.35 7.58
C VAL A 238 -14.94 18.33 8.71
N GLN A 239 -15.91 18.40 9.63
CA GLN A 239 -15.93 19.30 10.78
C GLN A 239 -15.83 18.53 12.10
N GLU A 240 -15.24 19.17 13.11
CA GLU A 240 -15.15 18.66 14.49
C GLU A 240 -14.56 17.22 14.58
N SER A 241 -13.54 16.92 13.76
CA SER A 241 -12.80 15.66 13.78
C SER A 241 -11.34 15.85 14.15
N ASP A 242 -10.69 14.81 14.66
CA ASP A 242 -9.26 14.77 14.77
C ASP A 242 -8.58 14.65 13.39
N GLU A 243 -7.31 15.02 13.30
CA GLU A 243 -6.55 15.02 12.05
C GLU A 243 -6.35 13.62 11.44
N LYS A 244 -6.37 12.56 12.26
CA LYS A 244 -6.29 11.17 11.77
C LYS A 244 -7.58 10.80 11.05
N THR A 245 -8.72 11.01 11.68
CA THR A 245 -10.04 10.74 11.10
C THR A 245 -10.26 11.55 9.82
N LYS A 246 -9.91 12.83 9.82
CA LYS A 246 -10.00 13.69 8.64
C LYS A 246 -9.14 13.18 7.48
N ARG A 247 -7.93 12.73 7.77
CA ARG A 247 -7.02 12.15 6.78
C ARG A 247 -7.57 10.84 6.23
N ASP A 248 -8.11 9.96 7.09
CA ASP A 248 -8.70 8.69 6.67
C ASP A 248 -9.89 8.90 5.75
N ILE A 249 -10.80 9.84 6.08
CA ILE A 249 -11.95 10.20 5.24
C ILE A 249 -11.49 10.73 3.88
N ASN A 250 -10.55 11.66 3.86
CA ASN A 250 -10.03 12.23 2.61
C ASN A 250 -9.30 11.15 1.77
N GLY A 251 -8.56 10.25 2.41
CA GLY A 251 -7.93 9.11 1.77
C GLY A 251 -8.95 8.17 1.13
N PHE A 252 -10.01 7.83 1.86
CA PHE A 252 -11.11 7.01 1.35
C PHE A 252 -11.77 7.65 0.12
N LEU A 253 -12.13 8.93 0.20
CA LEU A 253 -12.74 9.65 -0.92
C LEU A 253 -11.82 9.70 -2.15
N SER A 254 -10.53 9.95 -1.95
CA SER A 254 -9.54 9.94 -3.03
C SER A 254 -9.45 8.59 -3.74
N VAL A 255 -9.51 7.49 -2.98
CA VAL A 255 -9.44 6.13 -3.54
C VAL A 255 -10.78 5.71 -4.16
N ALA A 256 -11.92 6.09 -3.56
CA ALA A 256 -13.25 5.78 -4.07
C ALA A 256 -13.63 6.60 -5.32
N SER A 257 -12.99 7.74 -5.53
CA SER A 257 -13.25 8.63 -6.66
C SER A 257 -12.71 8.04 -7.96
N LEU A 258 -13.42 8.31 -9.07
CA LEU A 258 -12.98 7.96 -10.43
C LEU A 258 -11.96 8.94 -11.03
N GLN A 259 -11.54 9.97 -10.29
CA GLN A 259 -10.65 11.03 -10.80
C GLN A 259 -9.37 10.49 -11.45
N GLY A 260 -8.79 9.43 -10.90
CA GLY A 260 -7.61 8.80 -11.48
C GLY A 260 -7.84 7.99 -12.76
N LEU A 261 -9.09 7.70 -13.11
CA LEU A 261 -9.48 6.92 -14.30
C LEU A 261 -9.96 7.81 -15.45
N ILE A 262 -10.29 9.06 -15.18
CA ILE A 262 -10.83 10.01 -16.17
C ILE A 262 -9.74 11.01 -16.56
N HIS A 263 -9.54 11.19 -17.86
CA HIS A 263 -8.58 12.16 -18.39
C HIS A 263 -8.93 13.57 -17.91
N GLU A 264 -7.95 14.35 -17.45
CA GLU A 264 -8.16 15.71 -16.86
C GLU A 264 -9.05 16.62 -17.73
N GLY A 265 -8.89 16.57 -19.06
CA GLY A 265 -9.71 17.34 -20.00
C GLY A 265 -11.18 16.95 -20.02
N THR A 266 -11.49 15.67 -19.79
CA THR A 266 -12.88 15.16 -19.73
C THR A 266 -13.55 15.56 -18.41
N MET A 267 -12.78 15.58 -17.31
CA MET A 267 -13.28 16.04 -16.01
C MET A 267 -13.69 17.49 -16.01
N THR A 268 -12.88 18.37 -16.59
CA THR A 268 -13.21 19.79 -16.70
C THR A 268 -14.51 20.00 -17.48
N SER A 269 -14.69 19.24 -18.57
CA SER A 269 -15.92 19.32 -19.39
C SER A 269 -17.15 18.77 -18.66
N LEU A 270 -17.03 17.67 -17.93
CA LEU A 270 -18.11 17.07 -17.14
C LEU A 270 -18.50 17.96 -15.95
N CYS A 271 -17.53 18.47 -15.21
CA CYS A 271 -17.79 19.42 -14.12
C CYS A 271 -18.44 20.71 -14.63
N MET A 272 -18.00 21.26 -15.77
CA MET A 272 -18.61 22.43 -16.38
C MET A 272 -20.05 22.17 -16.84
N ALA A 273 -20.34 20.98 -17.35
CA ALA A 273 -21.71 20.62 -17.79
C ALA A 273 -22.66 20.37 -16.62
N MET A 274 -22.16 20.04 -15.43
CA MET A 274 -22.97 19.79 -14.22
C MET A 274 -23.16 21.03 -13.32
N THR A 275 -22.50 22.15 -13.60
CA THR A 275 -22.46 23.33 -12.72
C THR A 275 -23.47 24.43 -13.06
N GLU A 276 -24.69 24.10 -13.45
CA GLU A 276 -25.74 25.13 -13.50
C GLU A 276 -26.32 25.48 -12.11
N GLU A 277 -26.06 24.65 -11.07
CA GLU A 277 -26.35 25.02 -9.68
C GLU A 277 -25.12 24.87 -8.79
N PRO A 278 -24.84 25.79 -7.84
CA PRO A 278 -23.75 25.62 -6.90
C PRO A 278 -24.03 24.38 -6.04
N HIS A 279 -23.30 23.27 -6.34
CA HIS A 279 -23.40 22.05 -5.54
C HIS A 279 -23.04 22.38 -4.10
N LYS A 280 -24.02 22.24 -3.20
CA LYS A 280 -23.77 22.35 -1.77
C LYS A 280 -22.83 21.23 -1.37
N SER A 281 -21.73 21.58 -0.72
CA SER A 281 -20.81 20.59 -0.15
C SER A 281 -21.55 19.67 0.83
N VAL A 282 -21.18 18.40 0.83
CA VAL A 282 -21.59 17.47 1.89
C VAL A 282 -20.79 17.82 3.14
N VAL A 283 -21.46 18.11 4.23
CA VAL A 283 -20.81 18.40 5.51
C VAL A 283 -20.94 17.19 6.42
N ILE A 284 -19.80 16.75 6.98
CA ILE A 284 -19.71 15.66 7.95
C ILE A 284 -19.28 16.25 9.28
N ASN A 285 -20.13 16.16 10.29
CA ASN A 285 -19.81 16.54 11.65
C ASN A 285 -19.49 15.29 12.48
N CYS A 286 -18.26 15.21 13.00
CA CYS A 286 -17.75 14.06 13.75
C CYS A 286 -17.79 14.25 15.28
N ARG A 287 -18.49 15.24 15.81
CA ARG A 287 -18.54 15.55 17.25
C ARG A 287 -19.13 14.43 18.12
N GLY A 288 -20.05 13.66 17.57
CA GLY A 288 -20.75 12.59 18.30
C GLY A 288 -20.16 11.20 18.07
N PRO A 289 -20.71 10.17 18.75
CA PRO A 289 -20.27 8.77 18.57
C PRO A 289 -20.51 8.26 17.14
N GLN A 290 -21.44 8.87 16.43
CA GLN A 290 -21.70 8.61 15.01
C GLN A 290 -21.69 9.91 14.23
N PRO A 291 -20.94 9.97 13.11
CA PRO A 291 -20.91 11.15 12.24
C PRO A 291 -22.31 11.56 11.75
N GLN A 292 -22.57 12.85 11.67
CA GLN A 292 -23.80 13.43 11.15
C GLN A 292 -23.51 14.05 9.78
N PHE A 293 -24.45 13.84 8.85
CA PHE A 293 -24.33 14.34 7.50
C PHE A 293 -25.35 15.45 7.24
N SER A 294 -24.93 16.47 6.50
CA SER A 294 -25.81 17.51 5.94
C SER A 294 -25.57 17.58 4.43
N ASN A 295 -26.62 17.80 3.68
CA ASN A 295 -26.63 17.87 2.21
C ASN A 295 -26.14 16.57 1.52
N ALA A 296 -26.22 15.42 2.20
CA ALA A 296 -25.78 14.15 1.65
C ALA A 296 -26.90 13.51 0.81
N GLY A 297 -26.51 12.92 -0.32
CA GLY A 297 -27.35 12.07 -1.15
C GLY A 297 -26.97 10.61 -1.05
N SER A 298 -27.87 9.75 -1.46
CA SER A 298 -27.63 8.31 -1.64
C SER A 298 -28.38 7.80 -2.85
N ASN A 299 -27.98 6.63 -3.35
CA ASN A 299 -28.71 5.90 -4.36
C ASN A 299 -28.59 4.39 -4.11
N ARG A 300 -29.42 3.61 -4.79
CA ARG A 300 -29.45 2.15 -4.62
C ARG A 300 -28.11 1.47 -4.88
N PHE A 301 -27.36 1.94 -5.86
CA PHE A 301 -26.04 1.42 -6.16
C PHE A 301 -25.08 1.57 -4.98
N CYS A 302 -25.03 2.77 -4.37
CA CYS A 302 -24.19 3.01 -3.18
C CYS A 302 -24.65 2.22 -1.95
N GLU A 303 -25.96 1.99 -1.81
CA GLU A 303 -26.52 1.18 -0.70
C GLU A 303 -26.13 -0.29 -0.85
N ASP A 304 -26.20 -0.85 -2.05
CA ASP A 304 -25.78 -2.24 -2.32
C ASP A 304 -24.26 -2.43 -2.04
N TRP A 305 -23.41 -1.47 -2.42
CA TRP A 305 -21.98 -1.51 -2.12
C TRP A 305 -21.66 -1.27 -0.64
N MET A 306 -22.35 -0.36 0.02
CA MET A 306 -22.25 -0.19 1.47
C MET A 306 -22.52 -1.50 2.19
N GLN A 307 -23.54 -2.26 1.78
CA GLN A 307 -23.83 -3.57 2.36
C GLN A 307 -22.68 -4.57 2.13
N ALA A 308 -22.03 -4.53 0.96
CA ALA A 308 -20.85 -5.36 0.70
C ALA A 308 -19.69 -5.05 1.66
N PHE A 309 -19.46 -3.75 1.96
CA PHE A 309 -18.47 -3.34 2.96
C PHE A 309 -18.82 -3.82 4.36
N LEU A 310 -20.08 -3.73 4.78
CA LEU A 310 -20.51 -4.18 6.10
C LEU A 310 -20.38 -5.70 6.27
N ASN A 311 -20.70 -6.46 5.23
CA ASN A 311 -20.50 -7.91 5.25
C ASN A 311 -19.02 -8.29 5.37
N ALA A 312 -18.14 -7.55 4.71
CA ALA A 312 -16.69 -7.75 4.79
C ALA A 312 -16.12 -7.36 6.17
N ALA A 313 -16.77 -6.42 6.87
CA ALA A 313 -16.34 -5.97 8.20
C ALA A 313 -16.43 -7.07 9.26
N GLU A 314 -17.28 -8.08 9.06
CA GLU A 314 -17.38 -9.23 9.96
C GLU A 314 -16.12 -10.13 9.92
N GLY A 315 -15.38 -10.14 8.81
CA GLY A 315 -14.18 -10.96 8.61
C GLY A 315 -12.87 -10.30 9.08
N GLY A 316 -12.85 -8.98 9.34
CA GLY A 316 -11.69 -8.27 9.88
C GLY A 316 -10.45 -8.24 8.95
N ASN A 317 -10.61 -8.43 7.64
CA ASN A 317 -9.51 -8.40 6.66
C ASN A 317 -9.44 -7.04 5.94
N PRO A 318 -8.47 -6.16 6.26
CA PRO A 318 -8.39 -4.82 5.66
C PRO A 318 -8.10 -4.83 4.16
N PHE A 319 -7.46 -5.88 3.63
CA PHE A 319 -7.20 -6.00 2.19
C PHE A 319 -8.50 -6.22 1.40
N LEU A 320 -9.49 -6.88 2.00
CA LEU A 320 -10.79 -7.09 1.37
C LEU A 320 -11.54 -5.77 1.14
N PHE A 321 -11.46 -4.82 2.06
CA PHE A 321 -12.09 -3.50 1.86
C PHE A 321 -11.54 -2.77 0.64
N ARG A 322 -10.23 -2.86 0.42
CA ARG A 322 -9.61 -2.27 -0.77
C ARG A 322 -10.07 -2.97 -2.05
N GLN A 323 -10.16 -4.28 -2.04
CA GLN A 323 -10.67 -5.06 -3.17
C GLN A 323 -12.12 -4.68 -3.51
N ILE A 324 -12.97 -4.51 -2.50
CA ILE A 324 -14.36 -4.06 -2.67
C ILE A 324 -14.37 -2.66 -3.31
N LEU A 325 -13.49 -1.75 -2.85
CA LEU A 325 -13.40 -0.39 -3.36
C LEU A 325 -12.97 -0.34 -4.84
N GLU A 326 -12.00 -1.18 -5.23
CA GLU A 326 -11.59 -1.31 -6.63
C GLU A 326 -12.76 -1.86 -7.49
N ASN A 327 -13.45 -2.89 -7.00
CA ASN A 327 -14.62 -3.45 -7.69
C ASN A 327 -15.78 -2.43 -7.80
N PHE A 328 -15.99 -1.61 -6.77
CA PHE A 328 -16.95 -0.50 -6.80
C PHE A 328 -16.66 0.45 -7.96
N LYS A 329 -15.42 0.89 -8.12
CA LYS A 329 -15.01 1.77 -9.23
C LYS A 329 -15.20 1.14 -10.61
N LEU A 330 -14.96 -0.16 -10.73
CA LEU A 330 -15.08 -0.88 -12.02
C LEU A 330 -16.53 -1.12 -12.44
N LYS A 331 -17.51 -0.99 -11.54
CA LYS A 331 -18.93 -1.24 -11.81
C LYS A 331 -19.76 0.02 -12.05
N VAL A 332 -19.16 1.19 -11.89
CA VAL A 332 -19.73 2.49 -12.26
C VAL A 332 -19.66 2.72 -13.76
#